data_d1a470716f2ee1b1aa4cf0807330cf96
#
_entry.id   d1a470716f2ee1b1aa4cf0807330cf96
#
_cell.length_a   1.000
_cell.length_b   1.000
_cell.length_c   1.000
_cell.angle_alpha   90.00
_cell.angle_beta   90.00
_cell.angle_gamma   90.00
#
_symmetry.space_group_name_H-M   'P 1'
#
loop_
_entity.id
_entity.type
_entity.pdbx_description
1 polymer ?
#
loop_
_entity_poly.entity_id
_entity_poly.type
_entity_poly.pdbx_seq_one_letter_code
_entity_poly.pdbx_strand_id
1 'polypeptide(L)'
;LSEALVKLPGMKLRESGGVGSDMQLMLDGFSGKHVKIFIDGVPQEGAGGAFSLNNIPVNFADRIEVYKGVVPVEFGSDALGGVVNVVTNKHRRAWFLDASYSYGSFHTHKSYVNWGQTLKNGLTYELNAFQNYSDNDYHIHNWVREFELRDDGSIRFPPIDKTDVRRVKRFNDTYHNEAVIGKIGVVDKPWADRLMLGFTYSRFYKEIQTGVRQEIVYGDKLRRGYTI
;
A
#
# COMPACT_ATOMS: atom_id res chain seq x y z
N LEU A 1 8.19 0.25 -3.63
CA LEU A 1 8.27 -1.13 -4.12
C LEU A 1 7.65 -1.28 -5.52
N SER A 2 6.53 -0.64 -5.77
CA SER A 2 5.83 -0.62 -7.08
C SER A 2 6.73 -0.20 -8.24
N GLU A 3 7.55 0.84 -8.07
CA GLU A 3 8.50 1.30 -9.09
C GLU A 3 9.58 0.26 -9.46
N ALA A 4 9.97 -0.58 -8.51
CA ALA A 4 10.91 -1.67 -8.78
C ALA A 4 10.25 -2.77 -9.64
N LEU A 5 8.97 -3.06 -9.39
CA LEU A 5 8.21 -4.07 -10.13
C LEU A 5 7.98 -3.69 -11.60
N VAL A 6 7.71 -2.42 -11.90
CA VAL A 6 7.48 -1.95 -13.28
C VAL A 6 8.68 -2.18 -14.19
N LYS A 7 9.88 -2.29 -13.63
CA LYS A 7 11.10 -2.60 -14.41
C LYS A 7 11.17 -4.04 -14.89
N LEU A 8 10.31 -4.93 -14.39
CA LEU A 8 10.29 -6.33 -14.79
C LEU A 8 9.47 -6.52 -16.08
N PRO A 9 9.92 -7.35 -17.02
CA PRO A 9 9.17 -7.63 -18.24
C PRO A 9 7.77 -8.19 -17.94
N GLY A 10 6.76 -7.71 -18.67
CA GLY A 10 5.36 -8.14 -18.49
C GLY A 10 4.62 -7.50 -17.31
N MET A 11 5.31 -6.71 -16.49
CA MET A 11 4.70 -5.96 -15.40
C MET A 11 4.24 -4.58 -15.87
N LYS A 12 3.01 -4.24 -15.54
CA LYS A 12 2.47 -2.88 -15.73
C LYS A 12 1.77 -2.44 -14.46
N LEU A 13 1.90 -1.18 -14.14
CA LEU A 13 1.26 -0.54 -13.01
C LEU A 13 0.32 0.55 -13.52
N ARG A 14 -0.90 0.56 -13.02
CA ARG A 14 -1.85 1.64 -13.24
C ARG A 14 -2.23 2.24 -11.89
N GLU A 15 -1.92 3.50 -11.69
CA GLU A 15 -2.30 4.28 -10.52
C GLU A 15 -3.38 5.30 -10.93
N SER A 16 -4.36 5.52 -10.06
CA SER A 16 -5.51 6.39 -10.34
C SER A 16 -5.45 7.73 -9.61
N GLY A 17 -4.35 8.04 -8.91
CA GLY A 17 -4.26 9.29 -8.15
C GLY A 17 -2.98 9.40 -7.32
N GLY A 18 -3.05 10.16 -6.22
CA GLY A 18 -1.95 10.37 -5.28
C GLY A 18 -1.67 9.17 -4.37
N VAL A 19 -0.90 9.42 -3.33
CA VAL A 19 -0.53 8.39 -2.33
C VAL A 19 -1.79 7.73 -1.75
N GLY A 20 -1.80 6.39 -1.69
CA GLY A 20 -2.95 5.62 -1.21
C GLY A 20 -4.13 5.51 -2.18
N SER A 21 -3.95 5.92 -3.44
CA SER A 21 -4.94 5.67 -4.48
C SER A 21 -4.96 4.20 -4.91
N ASP A 22 -6.05 3.80 -5.56
CA ASP A 22 -6.16 2.43 -6.08
C ASP A 22 -5.08 2.19 -7.13
N MET A 23 -4.28 1.16 -6.88
CA MET A 23 -3.23 0.70 -7.74
C MET A 23 -3.60 -0.67 -8.30
N GLN A 24 -3.56 -0.80 -9.61
CA GLN A 24 -3.72 -2.08 -10.29
C GLN A 24 -2.37 -2.57 -10.80
N LEU A 25 -1.90 -3.65 -10.23
CA LEU A 25 -0.78 -4.39 -10.78
C LEU A 25 -1.30 -5.33 -11.87
N MET A 26 -0.66 -5.28 -13.03
CA MET A 26 -0.91 -6.19 -14.14
C MET A 26 0.34 -7.01 -14.40
N LEU A 27 0.17 -8.31 -14.53
CA LEU A 27 1.23 -9.28 -14.83
C LEU A 27 0.81 -10.08 -16.05
N ASP A 28 1.52 -9.92 -17.17
CA ASP A 28 1.25 -10.54 -18.47
C ASP A 28 -0.24 -10.47 -18.92
N GLY A 29 -0.89 -9.32 -18.62
CA GLY A 29 -2.29 -9.05 -18.96
C GLY A 29 -3.30 -9.42 -17.86
N PHE A 30 -2.91 -10.17 -16.85
CA PHE A 30 -3.75 -10.47 -15.70
C PHE A 30 -3.69 -9.33 -14.66
N SER A 31 -4.80 -9.05 -13.99
CA SER A 31 -4.89 -8.00 -12.97
C SER A 31 -5.87 -8.36 -11.85
N GLY A 32 -5.90 -7.53 -10.81
CA GLY A 32 -6.81 -7.67 -9.68
C GLY A 32 -6.58 -8.99 -8.92
N LYS A 33 -7.65 -9.73 -8.66
CA LYS A 33 -7.62 -10.98 -7.85
C LYS A 33 -6.81 -12.13 -8.47
N HIS A 34 -6.43 -12.04 -9.73
CA HIS A 34 -5.64 -13.06 -10.41
C HIS A 34 -4.14 -12.94 -10.17
N VAL A 35 -3.67 -11.80 -9.68
CA VAL A 35 -2.28 -11.58 -9.27
C VAL A 35 -2.26 -11.48 -7.75
N LYS A 36 -1.69 -12.46 -7.10
CA LYS A 36 -1.66 -12.56 -5.64
C LYS A 36 -0.38 -11.95 -5.07
N ILE A 37 -0.52 -11.28 -3.93
CA ILE A 37 0.60 -10.67 -3.22
C ILE A 37 0.82 -11.41 -1.92
N PHE A 38 2.08 -11.77 -1.66
CA PHE A 38 2.52 -12.43 -0.45
C PHE A 38 3.64 -11.63 0.23
N ILE A 39 3.74 -11.75 1.53
CA ILE A 39 4.88 -11.29 2.32
C ILE A 39 5.41 -12.52 3.08
N ASP A 40 6.64 -12.93 2.78
CA ASP A 40 7.27 -14.14 3.34
C ASP A 40 6.40 -15.40 3.21
N GLY A 41 5.67 -15.55 2.10
CA GLY A 41 4.77 -16.67 1.84
C GLY A 41 3.39 -16.55 2.50
N VAL A 42 3.11 -15.47 3.23
CA VAL A 42 1.78 -15.19 3.83
C VAL A 42 0.95 -14.34 2.88
N PRO A 43 -0.25 -14.79 2.46
CA PRO A 43 -1.08 -14.03 1.53
C PRO A 43 -1.57 -12.73 2.17
N GLN A 44 -1.56 -11.65 1.40
CA GLN A 44 -1.98 -10.32 1.84
C GLN A 44 -3.42 -9.99 1.40
N GLU A 45 -4.23 -11.00 1.18
CA GLU A 45 -5.64 -10.84 0.86
C GLU A 45 -6.42 -10.38 2.10
N GLY A 46 -7.22 -9.33 1.93
CA GLY A 46 -8.03 -8.81 3.02
C GLY A 46 -7.32 -7.82 3.97
N ALA A 47 -6.02 -7.60 3.84
CA ALA A 47 -5.27 -6.66 4.67
C ALA A 47 -5.62 -5.17 4.38
N GLY A 48 -6.82 -4.91 3.84
CA GLY A 48 -7.44 -3.59 3.77
C GLY A 48 -6.65 -2.50 3.04
N GLY A 49 -5.68 -2.87 2.18
CA GLY A 49 -4.88 -1.90 1.43
C GLY A 49 -3.66 -1.34 2.16
N ALA A 50 -3.47 -1.62 3.45
CA ALA A 50 -2.28 -1.16 4.18
C ALA A 50 -0.99 -1.77 3.61
N PHE A 51 -1.05 -3.03 3.18
CA PHE A 51 0.03 -3.75 2.50
C PHE A 51 -0.09 -3.70 0.96
N SER A 52 -0.79 -2.73 0.41
CA SER A 52 -0.70 -2.46 -1.02
C SER A 52 0.77 -2.22 -1.41
N LEU A 53 1.22 -2.76 -2.53
CA LEU A 53 2.60 -2.63 -3.01
C LEU A 53 3.09 -1.20 -3.12
N ASN A 54 2.17 -0.25 -3.28
CA ASN A 54 2.46 1.18 -3.31
C ASN A 54 2.85 1.74 -1.93
N ASN A 55 2.38 1.10 -0.87
CA ASN A 55 2.57 1.55 0.51
C ASN A 55 3.79 0.92 1.18
N ILE A 56 4.27 -0.20 0.64
CA ILE A 56 5.42 -0.92 1.17
C ILE A 56 6.70 -0.22 0.71
N PRO A 57 7.57 0.23 1.65
CA PRO A 57 8.86 0.81 1.30
C PRO A 57 9.75 -0.20 0.55
N VAL A 58 10.60 0.27 -0.35
CA VAL A 58 11.52 -0.62 -1.07
C VAL A 58 12.48 -1.35 -0.12
N ASN A 59 12.90 -0.69 0.94
CA ASN A 59 13.82 -1.23 1.94
C ASN A 59 13.19 -2.29 2.86
N PHE A 60 11.86 -2.45 2.79
CA PHE A 60 11.15 -3.53 3.48
C PHE A 60 11.49 -4.90 2.90
N ALA A 61 11.76 -4.95 1.59
CA ALA A 61 12.06 -6.17 0.87
C ALA A 61 13.57 -6.38 0.75
N ASP A 62 14.03 -7.57 1.11
CA ASP A 62 15.36 -8.05 0.72
C ASP A 62 15.38 -8.38 -0.77
N ARG A 63 14.33 -9.05 -1.24
CA ARG A 63 14.10 -9.36 -2.64
C ARG A 63 12.61 -9.50 -2.94
N ILE A 64 12.28 -9.39 -4.21
CA ILE A 64 10.94 -9.65 -4.73
C ILE A 64 11.02 -10.86 -5.65
N GLU A 65 10.21 -11.85 -5.36
CA GLU A 65 10.07 -13.04 -6.18
C GLU A 65 8.78 -12.92 -7.00
N VAL A 66 8.89 -13.07 -8.31
CA VAL A 66 7.74 -13.00 -9.22
C VAL A 66 7.61 -14.32 -9.95
N TYR A 67 6.52 -15.02 -9.69
CA TYR A 67 6.19 -16.28 -10.33
C TYR A 67 5.15 -16.06 -11.42
N LYS A 68 5.47 -16.44 -12.64
CA LYS A 68 4.64 -16.30 -13.84
C LYS A 68 4.30 -17.66 -14.42
N GLY A 69 3.05 -17.84 -14.80
CA GLY A 69 2.58 -19.08 -15.41
C GLY A 69 2.49 -20.24 -14.42
N VAL A 70 3.60 -20.90 -14.12
CA VAL A 70 3.62 -21.98 -13.12
C VAL A 70 3.97 -21.42 -11.76
N VAL A 71 3.01 -21.42 -10.86
CA VAL A 71 3.16 -20.95 -9.49
C VAL A 71 3.44 -22.14 -8.56
N PRO A 72 4.43 -22.08 -7.65
CA PRO A 72 4.66 -23.09 -6.65
C PRO A 72 3.43 -23.40 -5.82
N VAL A 73 3.23 -24.68 -5.46
CA VAL A 73 2.01 -25.17 -4.76
C VAL A 73 1.78 -24.47 -3.42
N GLU A 74 2.85 -24.00 -2.79
CA GLU A 74 2.82 -23.28 -1.51
C GLU A 74 2.04 -21.97 -1.54
N PHE A 75 1.86 -21.38 -2.74
CA PHE A 75 1.09 -20.14 -2.92
C PHE A 75 -0.38 -20.37 -3.28
N GLY A 76 -0.81 -21.64 -3.35
CA GLY A 76 -2.19 -22.02 -3.68
C GLY A 76 -2.48 -22.03 -5.18
N SER A 77 -3.70 -22.46 -5.53
CA SER A 77 -4.15 -22.68 -6.91
C SER A 77 -4.81 -21.46 -7.58
N ASP A 78 -5.12 -20.43 -6.81
CA ASP A 78 -6.00 -19.32 -7.27
C ASP A 78 -5.23 -18.19 -7.99
N ALA A 79 -3.91 -18.28 -8.04
CA ALA A 79 -3.04 -17.25 -8.62
C ALA A 79 -2.85 -17.45 -10.13
N LEU A 80 -3.93 -17.44 -10.91
CA LEU A 80 -3.92 -17.69 -12.35
C LEU A 80 -3.03 -16.72 -13.14
N GLY A 81 -2.90 -15.49 -12.70
CA GLY A 81 -2.06 -14.48 -13.32
C GLY A 81 -0.62 -14.45 -12.78
N GLY A 82 -0.37 -15.14 -11.68
CA GLY A 82 0.93 -15.20 -11.04
C GLY A 82 0.97 -14.66 -9.60
N VAL A 83 2.15 -14.75 -9.01
CA VAL A 83 2.41 -14.37 -7.62
C VAL A 83 3.55 -13.36 -7.54
N VAL A 84 3.37 -12.37 -6.69
CA VAL A 84 4.42 -11.46 -6.22
C VAL A 84 4.67 -11.73 -4.75
N ASN A 85 5.79 -12.33 -4.40
CA ASN A 85 6.18 -12.59 -3.03
C ASN A 85 7.27 -11.60 -2.60
N VAL A 86 6.94 -10.76 -1.64
CA VAL A 86 7.89 -9.82 -1.01
C VAL A 86 8.60 -10.56 0.10
N VAL A 87 9.87 -10.86 -0.10
CA VAL A 87 10.68 -11.54 0.92
C VAL A 87 11.34 -10.47 1.78
N THR A 88 11.03 -10.48 3.07
CA THR A 88 11.69 -9.59 4.04
C THR A 88 13.10 -10.06 4.35
N ASN A 89 13.91 -9.18 4.89
CA ASN A 89 15.31 -9.49 5.17
C ASN A 89 15.41 -10.71 6.11
N LYS A 90 16.04 -11.77 5.64
CA LYS A 90 16.30 -12.99 6.40
C LYS A 90 17.76 -13.10 6.88
N HIS A 91 18.51 -12.00 6.80
CA HIS A 91 19.92 -12.04 7.19
C HIS A 91 20.06 -12.27 8.68
N ARG A 92 20.73 -13.36 9.04
CA ARG A 92 21.10 -13.70 10.41
C ARG A 92 22.27 -12.83 10.85
N ARG A 93 21.99 -11.62 11.26
CA ARG A 93 23.02 -10.72 11.81
C ARG A 93 22.92 -10.67 13.32
N ALA A 94 24.05 -10.52 13.97
CA ALA A 94 24.08 -10.31 15.43
C ALA A 94 23.23 -9.09 15.82
N TRP A 95 23.19 -8.07 14.96
CA TRP A 95 22.38 -6.87 15.10
C TRP A 95 22.28 -6.11 13.77
N PHE A 96 21.14 -5.55 13.47
CA PHE A 96 20.95 -4.60 12.37
C PHE A 96 19.86 -3.59 12.67
N LEU A 97 20.02 -2.39 12.16
CA LEU A 97 19.02 -1.33 12.12
C LEU A 97 19.10 -0.63 10.79
N ASP A 98 17.97 -0.54 10.09
CA ASP A 98 17.78 0.26 8.90
C ASP A 98 16.58 1.17 9.14
N ALA A 99 16.76 2.48 9.01
CA ALA A 99 15.72 3.46 9.21
C ALA A 99 15.79 4.53 8.14
N SER A 100 14.63 4.92 7.64
CA SER A 100 14.53 6.00 6.67
C SER A 100 13.33 6.89 6.96
N TYR A 101 13.49 8.16 6.62
CA TYR A 101 12.43 9.15 6.62
C TYR A 101 12.52 9.97 5.36
N SER A 102 11.39 10.23 4.73
CA SER A 102 11.31 11.13 3.59
C SER A 102 10.12 12.09 3.74
N TYR A 103 10.33 13.30 3.27
CA TYR A 103 9.32 14.34 3.19
C TYR A 103 9.20 14.82 1.75
N GLY A 104 7.98 15.04 1.28
CA GLY A 104 7.71 15.45 -0.10
C GLY A 104 6.54 16.42 -0.22
N SER A 105 6.18 16.74 -1.45
CA SER A 105 5.04 17.61 -1.76
C SER A 105 3.74 17.10 -1.13
N PHE A 106 2.79 18.00 -0.88
CA PHE A 106 1.47 17.70 -0.30
C PHE A 106 1.57 17.11 1.12
N HIS A 107 2.54 17.59 1.92
CA HIS A 107 2.85 17.09 3.26
C HIS A 107 3.03 15.56 3.28
N THR A 108 3.64 15.02 2.23
CA THR A 108 3.88 13.57 2.16
C THR A 108 5.01 13.19 3.09
N HIS A 109 4.71 12.35 4.07
CA HIS A 109 5.67 11.79 5.01
C HIS A 109 5.73 10.27 4.82
N LYS A 110 6.95 9.73 4.72
CA LYS A 110 7.18 8.28 4.72
C LYS A 110 8.27 7.98 5.71
N SER A 111 7.97 7.12 6.67
CA SER A 111 8.94 6.61 7.65
C SER A 111 8.99 5.10 7.61
N TYR A 112 10.16 4.57 7.85
CA TYR A 112 10.42 3.15 7.86
C TYR A 112 11.50 2.82 8.87
N VAL A 113 11.31 1.73 9.61
CA VAL A 113 12.28 1.16 10.53
C VAL A 113 12.28 -0.35 10.36
N ASN A 114 13.46 -0.91 10.17
CA ASN A 114 13.70 -2.34 10.17
C ASN A 114 14.81 -2.62 11.18
N TRP A 115 14.52 -3.41 12.19
CA TRP A 115 15.42 -3.74 13.27
C TRP A 115 15.34 -5.21 13.60
N GLY A 116 16.47 -5.80 13.90
CA GLY A 116 16.50 -7.19 14.33
C GLY A 116 17.83 -7.59 14.93
N GLN A 117 17.78 -8.71 15.64
CA GLN A 117 18.94 -9.30 16.29
C GLN A 117 18.78 -10.81 16.39
N THR A 118 19.90 -11.50 16.18
CA THR A 118 20.04 -12.93 16.52
C THR A 118 21.11 -13.05 17.62
N LEU A 119 20.69 -13.54 18.76
CA LEU A 119 21.59 -13.78 19.91
C LEU A 119 22.40 -15.07 19.69
N LYS A 120 23.53 -15.20 20.41
CA LYS A 120 24.41 -16.39 20.33
C LYS A 120 23.70 -17.69 20.68
N ASN A 121 22.65 -17.64 21.49
CA ASN A 121 21.81 -18.79 21.84
C ASN A 121 20.77 -19.12 20.79
N GLY A 122 20.76 -18.46 19.62
CA GLY A 122 19.82 -18.66 18.53
C GLY A 122 18.46 -17.96 18.70
N LEU A 123 18.21 -17.25 19.81
CA LEU A 123 17.02 -16.42 19.93
C LEU A 123 17.10 -15.26 18.93
N THR A 124 16.06 -15.11 18.14
CA THR A 124 15.96 -14.11 17.07
C THR A 124 14.69 -13.30 17.24
N TYR A 125 14.79 -12.00 17.07
CA TYR A 125 13.65 -11.10 17.00
C TYR A 125 13.87 -10.06 15.88
N GLU A 126 12.78 -9.74 15.20
CA GLU A 126 12.75 -8.80 14.08
C GLU A 126 11.54 -7.88 14.23
N LEU A 127 11.71 -6.62 13.92
CA LEU A 127 10.67 -5.60 13.89
C LEU A 127 10.77 -4.82 12.60
N ASN A 128 9.71 -4.82 11.82
CA ASN A 128 9.55 -3.97 10.65
C ASN A 128 8.36 -3.05 10.89
N ALA A 129 8.55 -1.77 10.77
CA ALA A 129 7.48 -0.78 10.90
C ALA A 129 7.59 0.26 9.79
N PHE A 130 6.47 0.67 9.24
CA PHE A 130 6.42 1.77 8.29
C PHE A 130 5.14 2.59 8.43
N GLN A 131 5.22 3.84 8.02
CA GLN A 131 4.13 4.78 8.01
C GLN A 131 4.22 5.65 6.75
N ASN A 132 3.08 5.90 6.11
CA ASN A 132 2.94 6.85 5.02
C ASN A 132 1.78 7.78 5.31
N TYR A 133 1.98 9.05 5.04
CA TYR A 133 0.98 10.10 5.16
C TYR A 133 1.06 11.03 3.95
N SER A 134 -0.07 11.52 3.46
CA SER A 134 -0.13 12.60 2.48
C SER A 134 -1.50 13.28 2.53
N ASP A 135 -1.52 14.61 2.41
CA ASP A 135 -2.76 15.37 2.22
C ASP A 135 -3.35 15.15 0.81
N ASN A 136 -2.51 14.80 -0.17
CA ASN A 136 -2.89 14.67 -1.58
C ASN A 136 -3.67 15.88 -2.12
N ASP A 137 -3.38 17.08 -1.61
CA ASP A 137 -4.07 18.33 -1.93
C ASP A 137 -3.55 19.02 -3.20
N TYR A 138 -3.11 18.21 -4.17
CA TYR A 138 -2.61 18.68 -5.46
C TYR A 138 -3.69 19.30 -6.33
N HIS A 139 -3.25 20.14 -7.29
CA HIS A 139 -4.15 20.76 -8.25
C HIS A 139 -4.40 19.86 -9.45
N ILE A 140 -5.64 19.87 -9.90
CA ILE A 140 -6.07 19.22 -11.15
C ILE A 140 -6.76 20.26 -12.04
N HIS A 141 -6.76 20.02 -13.35
CA HIS A 141 -7.57 20.77 -14.29
C HIS A 141 -8.86 19.98 -14.53
N ASN A 142 -9.98 20.57 -14.19
CA ASN A 142 -11.27 19.92 -14.32
C ASN A 142 -12.41 20.94 -14.43
N TRP A 143 -13.52 20.53 -14.98
CA TRP A 143 -14.75 21.30 -14.92
C TRP A 143 -15.35 21.20 -13.52
N VAL A 144 -15.79 22.35 -13.03
CA VAL A 144 -16.37 22.47 -11.68
C VAL A 144 -17.89 22.44 -11.82
N ARG A 145 -18.52 21.64 -10.99
CA ARG A 145 -19.97 21.67 -10.86
C ARG A 145 -20.35 22.77 -9.90
N GLU A 146 -20.97 23.82 -10.41
CA GLU A 146 -21.51 24.89 -9.58
C GLU A 146 -22.86 24.45 -9.01
N PHE A 147 -23.27 25.09 -7.94
CA PHE A 147 -24.61 24.94 -7.40
C PHE A 147 -25.19 26.31 -7.11
N GLU A 148 -26.48 26.42 -7.27
CA GLU A 148 -27.26 27.62 -6.96
C GLU A 148 -28.16 27.30 -5.76
N LEU A 149 -28.09 28.11 -4.71
CA LEU A 149 -29.02 28.05 -3.60
C LEU A 149 -30.26 28.89 -4.00
N ARG A 150 -31.43 28.28 -4.02
CA ARG A 150 -32.69 28.96 -4.29
C ARG A 150 -33.25 29.59 -3.02
N ASP A 151 -34.13 30.55 -3.16
CA ASP A 151 -34.78 31.26 -2.05
C ASP A 151 -35.59 30.31 -1.13
N ASP A 152 -36.04 29.18 -1.65
CA ASP A 152 -36.73 28.11 -0.91
C ASP A 152 -35.79 27.19 -0.13
N GLY A 153 -34.49 27.46 -0.15
CA GLY A 153 -33.46 26.64 0.48
C GLY A 153 -33.07 25.37 -0.31
N SER A 154 -33.66 25.14 -1.47
CA SER A 154 -33.28 24.00 -2.32
C SER A 154 -32.01 24.29 -3.11
N ILE A 155 -31.24 23.25 -3.39
CA ILE A 155 -30.01 23.34 -4.19
C ILE A 155 -30.30 22.92 -5.62
N ARG A 156 -29.99 23.80 -6.56
CA ARG A 156 -30.02 23.50 -8.00
C ARG A 156 -28.60 23.28 -8.50
N PHE A 157 -28.42 22.23 -9.28
CA PHE A 157 -27.19 22.00 -10.02
C PHE A 157 -27.44 22.31 -11.50
N PRO A 158 -26.88 23.42 -12.03
CA PRO A 158 -26.98 23.72 -13.45
C PRO A 158 -26.23 22.64 -14.27
N PRO A 159 -26.53 22.54 -15.59
CA PRO A 159 -25.78 21.66 -16.48
C PRO A 159 -24.30 22.00 -16.43
N ILE A 160 -23.45 20.96 -16.47
CA ILE A 160 -21.99 21.13 -16.42
C ILE A 160 -21.54 21.67 -17.77
N ASP A 161 -20.90 22.83 -17.77
CA ASP A 161 -20.16 23.32 -18.92
C ASP A 161 -18.80 22.61 -19.00
N LYS A 162 -18.68 21.67 -19.95
CA LYS A 162 -17.44 20.91 -20.16
C LYS A 162 -16.32 21.74 -20.82
N THR A 163 -16.61 22.94 -21.26
CA THR A 163 -15.62 23.86 -21.84
C THR A 163 -14.94 24.72 -20.76
N ASP A 164 -15.61 24.93 -19.63
CA ASP A 164 -15.06 25.69 -18.50
C ASP A 164 -14.16 24.79 -17.62
N VAL A 165 -12.92 24.63 -18.06
CA VAL A 165 -11.91 23.86 -17.33
C VAL A 165 -11.11 24.79 -16.44
N ARG A 166 -11.21 24.59 -15.13
CA ARG A 166 -10.52 25.37 -14.11
C ARG A 166 -9.44 24.55 -13.39
N ARG A 167 -8.41 25.23 -12.91
CA ARG A 167 -7.42 24.64 -12.00
C ARG A 167 -7.99 24.63 -10.59
N VAL A 168 -8.29 23.46 -10.08
CA VAL A 168 -8.90 23.27 -8.76
C VAL A 168 -8.02 22.42 -7.86
N LYS A 169 -8.02 22.73 -6.55
CA LYS A 169 -7.26 21.99 -5.54
C LYS A 169 -8.12 20.85 -4.98
N ARG A 170 -7.53 19.66 -4.84
CA ARG A 170 -8.19 18.57 -4.11
C ARG A 170 -8.25 18.93 -2.61
N PHE A 171 -9.31 18.52 -1.92
CA PHE A 171 -9.55 18.93 -0.54
C PHE A 171 -10.02 17.80 0.40
N ASN A 172 -10.33 16.62 -0.12
CA ASN A 172 -10.77 15.46 0.67
C ASN A 172 -10.14 14.19 0.11
N ASP A 173 -8.82 14.07 0.23
CA ASP A 173 -8.03 12.98 -0.35
C ASP A 173 -6.86 12.56 0.56
N THR A 174 -6.91 12.97 1.83
CA THR A 174 -5.90 12.63 2.83
C THR A 174 -5.75 11.12 2.96
N TYR A 175 -4.53 10.67 3.02
CA TYR A 175 -4.17 9.28 3.22
C TYR A 175 -3.21 9.10 4.38
N HIS A 176 -3.46 8.10 5.21
CA HIS A 176 -2.56 7.66 6.26
C HIS A 176 -2.59 6.15 6.36
N ASN A 177 -1.43 5.52 6.35
CA ASN A 177 -1.31 4.11 6.72
C ASN A 177 -0.09 3.88 7.61
N GLU A 178 -0.20 2.87 8.44
CA GLU A 178 0.85 2.38 9.30
C GLU A 178 0.79 0.85 9.38
N ALA A 179 1.93 0.21 9.45
CA ALA A 179 2.02 -1.22 9.66
C ALA A 179 3.24 -1.58 10.50
N VAL A 180 3.07 -2.61 11.30
CA VAL A 180 4.11 -3.19 12.14
C VAL A 180 4.07 -4.70 11.99
N ILE A 181 5.20 -5.29 11.67
CA ILE A 181 5.41 -6.74 11.62
C ILE A 181 6.50 -7.08 12.62
N GLY A 182 6.14 -7.81 13.66
CA GLY A 182 7.06 -8.35 14.65
C GLY A 182 7.24 -9.85 14.48
N LYS A 183 8.45 -10.34 14.59
CA LYS A 183 8.76 -11.77 14.61
C LYS A 183 9.69 -12.09 15.76
N ILE A 184 9.41 -13.17 16.46
CA ILE A 184 10.26 -13.71 17.53
C ILE A 184 10.36 -15.21 17.38
N GLY A 185 11.53 -15.78 17.64
CA GLY A 185 11.70 -17.21 17.55
C GLY A 185 13.12 -17.67 17.78
N VAL A 186 13.41 -18.87 17.34
CA VAL A 186 14.72 -19.49 17.49
C VAL A 186 15.22 -20.02 16.15
N VAL A 187 16.53 -19.98 15.97
CA VAL A 187 17.23 -20.50 14.79
C VAL A 187 18.38 -21.39 15.22
N ASP A 188 18.83 -22.25 14.31
CA ASP A 188 19.99 -23.13 14.47
C ASP A 188 19.91 -24.01 15.73
N LYS A 189 18.75 -24.61 16.00
CA LYS A 189 18.52 -25.56 17.06
C LYS A 189 18.61 -27.01 16.54
N PRO A 190 19.05 -27.99 17.34
CA PRO A 190 19.10 -29.39 16.93
C PRO A 190 17.74 -29.95 16.52
N TRP A 191 16.64 -29.35 16.99
CA TRP A 191 15.27 -29.79 16.76
C TRP A 191 14.53 -28.90 15.74
N ALA A 192 15.08 -27.76 15.35
CA ALA A 192 14.48 -26.88 14.35
C ALA A 192 15.53 -25.93 13.74
N ASP A 193 15.66 -25.92 12.44
CA ASP A 193 16.51 -24.94 11.74
C ASP A 193 15.99 -23.50 11.95
N ARG A 194 14.67 -23.36 11.96
CA ARG A 194 14.00 -22.08 12.21
C ARG A 194 12.57 -22.32 12.72
N LEU A 195 12.24 -21.71 13.84
CA LEU A 195 10.88 -21.61 14.35
C LEU A 195 10.59 -20.17 14.75
N MET A 196 9.66 -19.52 14.06
CA MET A 196 9.31 -18.11 14.28
C MET A 196 7.83 -17.97 14.52
N LEU A 197 7.47 -17.13 15.50
CA LEU A 197 6.13 -16.61 15.71
C LEU A 197 6.10 -15.18 15.15
N GLY A 198 5.16 -14.91 14.26
CA GLY A 198 4.95 -13.60 13.66
C GLY A 198 3.68 -12.93 14.17
N PHE A 199 3.73 -11.63 14.30
CA PHE A 199 2.60 -10.76 14.60
C PHE A 199 2.57 -9.63 13.57
N THR A 200 1.39 -9.33 13.04
CA THR A 200 1.19 -8.26 12.07
C THR A 200 0.06 -7.37 12.53
N TYR A 201 0.34 -6.08 12.62
CA TYR A 201 -0.66 -5.03 12.81
C TYR A 201 -0.63 -4.09 11.64
N SER A 202 -1.77 -3.69 11.13
CA SER A 202 -1.87 -2.63 10.13
C SER A 202 -3.14 -1.81 10.30
N ARG A 203 -3.03 -0.53 9.98
CA ARG A 203 -4.13 0.40 9.94
C ARG A 203 -3.98 1.33 8.74
N PHE A 204 -5.10 1.64 8.08
CA PHE A 204 -5.12 2.68 7.06
C PHE A 204 -6.38 3.53 7.17
N TYR A 205 -6.25 4.76 6.69
CA TYR A 205 -7.29 5.75 6.57
C TYR A 205 -7.16 6.44 5.22
N LYS A 206 -8.25 6.60 4.50
CA LYS A 206 -8.30 7.30 3.22
C LYS A 206 -9.59 8.11 3.14
N GLU A 207 -9.46 9.41 2.95
CA GLU A 207 -10.56 10.26 2.53
C GLU A 207 -10.84 10.03 1.05
N ILE A 208 -12.10 10.12 0.67
CA ILE A 208 -12.52 9.88 -0.71
C ILE A 208 -13.10 11.17 -1.28
N GLN A 209 -12.33 11.80 -2.16
CA GLN A 209 -12.81 12.92 -2.95
C GLN A 209 -13.95 12.44 -3.85
N THR A 210 -15.11 13.11 -3.77
CA THR A 210 -16.27 12.74 -4.57
C THR A 210 -16.01 13.06 -6.04
N GLY A 211 -15.79 12.01 -6.83
CA GLY A 211 -15.57 12.09 -8.25
C GLY A 211 -14.35 12.91 -8.67
N VAL A 212 -14.10 12.94 -9.95
CA VAL A 212 -13.06 13.78 -10.56
C VAL A 212 -13.46 15.26 -10.57
N ARG A 213 -14.72 15.55 -10.31
CA ARG A 213 -15.38 16.84 -10.58
C ARG A 213 -15.30 17.84 -9.43
N GLN A 214 -14.57 17.59 -8.35
CA GLN A 214 -14.52 18.47 -7.19
C GLN A 214 -15.91 18.81 -6.62
N GLU A 215 -16.80 17.82 -6.62
CA GLU A 215 -18.13 17.95 -6.07
C GLU A 215 -18.06 18.06 -4.55
N ILE A 216 -19.11 18.67 -3.95
CA ILE A 216 -19.26 18.75 -2.51
C ILE A 216 -19.22 17.34 -1.91
N VAL A 217 -18.44 17.16 -0.86
CA VAL A 217 -18.41 15.92 -0.10
C VAL A 217 -19.61 15.92 0.84
N TYR A 218 -20.56 15.01 0.58
CA TYR A 218 -21.69 14.79 1.49
C TYR A 218 -21.33 13.70 2.48
N GLY A 219 -21.25 14.04 3.75
CA GLY A 219 -20.90 13.12 4.83
C GLY A 219 -19.45 12.67 4.82
N ASP A 220 -19.12 11.75 5.69
CA ASP A 220 -17.79 11.20 5.84
C ASP A 220 -17.50 10.12 4.79
N LYS A 221 -17.16 10.53 3.58
CA LYS A 221 -16.70 9.59 2.55
C LYS A 221 -15.24 9.22 2.81
N LEU A 222 -15.05 8.19 3.58
CA LEU A 222 -13.73 7.70 3.95
C LEU A 222 -13.69 6.17 3.91
N ARG A 223 -12.48 5.66 3.80
CA ARG A 223 -12.16 4.25 3.86
C ARG A 223 -11.23 4.00 5.02
N ARG A 224 -11.58 3.08 5.90
CA ARG A 224 -10.74 2.67 7.02
C ARG A 224 -10.56 1.17 7.00
N GLY A 225 -9.42 0.70 7.43
CA GLY A 225 -9.17 -0.71 7.64
C GLY A 225 -8.08 -0.92 8.67
N TYR A 226 -8.15 -2.05 9.36
CA TYR A 226 -7.10 -2.51 10.24
C TYR A 226 -7.02 -4.03 10.17
N THR A 227 -5.84 -4.56 10.44
CA THR A 227 -5.58 -6.01 10.51
C THR A 227 -4.69 -6.26 11.71
N ILE A 228 -4.98 -7.31 12.43
CA ILE A 228 -4.19 -7.80 13.56
C ILE A 228 -3.77 -9.23 13.28
#